data_7fd1725acef4385f0296aa26555961f9
#
_entry.id   7fd1725acef4385f0296aa26555961f9
#
_cell.length_a   1.000
_cell.length_b   1.000
_cell.length_c   1.000
_cell.angle_alpha   90.00
_cell.angle_beta   90.00
_cell.angle_gamma   90.00
#
_symmetry.space_group_name_H-M   'P 1'
#
loop_
_entity.id
_entity.type
_entity.pdbx_description
1 polymer ?
#
loop_
_entity_poly.entity_id
_entity_poly.type
_entity_poly.pdbx_seq_one_letter_code
_entity_poly.pdbx_strand_id
1 'polypeptide(L)'
;TFVHHKPDIERIDRLLEYFKKQEQPEQKTDAWYKFRYNGLTASTIYKAIDSQANINSIIYEKCQPVKIRSNSVNITSAFHNGHKYEPLSVLWYENEYNTNVGEFGCIKHKNYKWLRASPDGINIKKDNPRYGRLLEIKNPTTRVISGIPKKDYWIQMQIQMEVWDLDECDFLETVFKDYENEEAFNNDGETYTRTAMGLRKGIIIQFY
;
A
#
# COMPACT_ATOMS: atom_id res chain seq x y z
N THR A 1 22.82 -14.19 2.35
CA THR A 1 21.86 -15.13 1.72
C THR A 1 20.59 -15.04 2.53
N PHE A 2 19.54 -14.40 2.00
CA PHE A 2 18.23 -14.44 2.63
C PHE A 2 17.68 -15.85 2.48
N VAL A 3 17.47 -16.52 3.60
CA VAL A 3 16.78 -17.81 3.62
C VAL A 3 15.29 -17.51 3.48
N HIS A 4 14.74 -17.72 2.28
CA HIS A 4 13.29 -17.67 2.11
C HIS A 4 12.70 -18.89 2.83
N HIS A 5 12.05 -18.65 3.96
CA HIS A 5 11.29 -19.70 4.62
C HIS A 5 10.08 -20.06 3.73
N LYS A 6 9.83 -21.37 3.59
CA LYS A 6 8.60 -21.83 2.96
C LYS A 6 7.41 -21.34 3.80
N PRO A 7 6.39 -20.70 3.20
CA PRO A 7 5.25 -20.20 3.95
C PRO A 7 4.53 -21.33 4.69
N ASP A 8 4.17 -21.10 5.95
CA ASP A 8 3.26 -21.96 6.70
C ASP A 8 1.82 -21.71 6.21
N ILE A 9 1.42 -22.49 5.22
CA ILE A 9 0.14 -22.35 4.53
C ILE A 9 -1.04 -22.47 5.50
N GLU A 10 -1.00 -23.42 6.44
CA GLU A 10 -2.10 -23.63 7.38
C GLU A 10 -2.24 -22.46 8.38
N ARG A 11 -1.13 -21.93 8.87
CA ARG A 11 -1.14 -20.73 9.72
C ARG A 11 -1.70 -19.53 8.97
N ILE A 12 -1.21 -19.28 7.75
CA ILE A 12 -1.62 -18.16 6.93
C ILE A 12 -3.11 -18.28 6.57
N ASP A 13 -3.60 -19.46 6.20
CA ASP A 13 -5.02 -19.69 5.93
C ASP A 13 -5.90 -19.32 7.13
N ARG A 14 -5.52 -19.77 8.33
CA ARG A 14 -6.26 -19.42 9.56
C ARG A 14 -6.26 -17.92 9.83
N LEU A 15 -5.14 -17.24 9.61
CA LEU A 15 -5.02 -15.80 9.79
C LEU A 15 -5.89 -15.03 8.78
N LEU A 16 -5.80 -15.36 7.50
CA LEU A 16 -6.59 -14.69 6.47
C LEU A 16 -8.10 -14.89 6.70
N GLU A 17 -8.53 -16.09 7.07
CA GLU A 17 -9.95 -16.33 7.43
C GLU A 17 -10.37 -15.59 8.70
N TYR A 18 -9.48 -15.46 9.68
CA TYR A 18 -9.74 -14.65 10.86
C TYR A 18 -9.90 -13.17 10.49
N PHE A 19 -9.01 -12.63 9.66
CA PHE A 19 -9.04 -11.22 9.28
C PHE A 19 -10.24 -10.86 8.40
N LYS A 20 -10.68 -11.74 7.50
CA LYS A 20 -11.91 -11.52 6.71
C LYS A 20 -13.17 -11.30 7.57
N LYS A 21 -13.16 -11.83 8.80
CA LYS A 21 -14.27 -11.70 9.77
C LYS A 21 -14.14 -10.45 10.66
N GLN A 22 -13.02 -9.72 10.59
CA GLN A 22 -12.84 -8.50 11.38
C GLN A 22 -13.58 -7.31 10.75
N GLU A 23 -13.88 -6.31 11.59
CA GLU A 23 -14.39 -5.03 11.11
C GLU A 23 -13.38 -4.37 10.19
N GLN A 24 -13.74 -4.18 8.94
CA GLN A 24 -12.92 -3.53 7.92
C GLN A 24 -13.78 -2.50 7.18
N PRO A 25 -13.89 -1.28 7.70
CA PRO A 25 -14.66 -0.24 7.03
C PRO A 25 -14.12 0.03 5.62
N GLU A 26 -15.02 0.17 4.66
CA GLU A 26 -14.69 0.52 3.28
C GLU A 26 -13.89 1.82 3.23
N GLN A 27 -12.82 1.82 2.44
CA GLN A 27 -11.90 2.95 2.32
C GLN A 27 -12.64 4.22 1.87
N LYS A 28 -12.20 5.36 2.39
CA LYS A 28 -12.72 6.71 2.09
C LYS A 28 -14.15 6.98 2.59
N THR A 29 -14.78 6.05 3.29
CA THR A 29 -16.05 6.31 3.99
C THR A 29 -15.83 7.02 5.33
N ASP A 30 -16.87 7.67 5.86
CA ASP A 30 -16.85 8.28 7.19
C ASP A 30 -16.48 7.27 8.29
N ALA A 31 -16.97 6.04 8.15
CA ALA A 31 -16.64 4.94 9.06
C ALA A 31 -15.14 4.63 9.03
N TRP A 32 -14.52 4.61 7.84
CA TRP A 32 -13.10 4.39 7.69
C TRP A 32 -12.26 5.52 8.29
N TYR A 33 -12.65 6.79 8.07
CA TYR A 33 -11.94 7.92 8.68
C TYR A 33 -12.03 7.88 10.21
N LYS A 34 -13.21 7.61 10.77
CA LYS A 34 -13.42 7.44 12.21
C LYS A 34 -12.63 6.25 12.76
N PHE A 35 -12.64 5.14 12.04
CA PHE A 35 -11.88 3.94 12.42
C PHE A 35 -10.39 4.25 12.51
N ARG A 36 -9.79 4.89 11.52
CA ARG A 36 -8.36 5.27 11.52
C ARG A 36 -8.04 6.35 12.56
N TYR A 37 -8.94 7.31 12.74
CA TYR A 37 -8.77 8.38 13.72
C TYR A 37 -8.68 7.85 15.16
N ASN A 38 -9.48 6.87 15.53
CA ASN A 38 -9.54 6.27 16.86
C ASN A 38 -8.34 5.37 17.22
N GLY A 39 -7.24 5.44 16.47
CA GLY A 39 -6.02 4.71 16.75
C GLY A 39 -4.80 5.31 16.04
N LEU A 40 -3.64 4.74 16.28
CA LEU A 40 -2.43 5.03 15.50
C LEU A 40 -2.31 4.03 14.37
N THR A 41 -2.17 4.53 13.15
CA THR A 41 -2.01 3.68 11.98
C THR A 41 -0.55 3.42 11.67
N ALA A 42 -0.24 2.30 11.05
CA ALA A 42 1.12 1.94 10.64
C ALA A 42 1.81 3.08 9.86
N SER A 43 1.06 3.78 9.00
CA SER A 43 1.59 4.90 8.20
C SER A 43 1.89 6.18 9.00
N THR A 44 1.44 6.29 10.23
CA THR A 44 1.62 7.52 11.05
C THR A 44 2.40 7.30 12.33
N ILE A 45 2.53 6.04 12.78
CA ILE A 45 3.12 5.71 14.09
C ILE A 45 4.61 6.12 14.18
N TYR A 46 5.32 6.20 13.07
CA TYR A 46 6.71 6.65 13.05
C TYR A 46 6.89 8.01 13.73
N LYS A 47 5.89 8.90 13.64
CA LYS A 47 5.88 10.20 14.29
C LYS A 47 5.91 10.09 15.83
N ALA A 48 5.35 9.01 16.39
CA ALA A 48 5.31 8.80 17.85
C ALA A 48 6.65 8.37 18.44
N ILE A 49 7.60 7.98 17.61
CA ILE A 49 8.95 7.55 18.00
C ILE A 49 10.06 8.40 17.34
N ASP A 50 9.69 9.54 16.78
CA ASP A 50 10.59 10.48 16.13
C ASP A 50 10.86 11.71 17.04
N SER A 51 10.88 12.89 16.46
CA SER A 51 11.11 14.15 17.20
C SER A 51 9.92 14.55 18.09
N GLN A 52 10.19 15.33 19.14
CA GLN A 52 9.14 15.89 19.99
C GLN A 52 8.11 16.69 19.18
N ALA A 53 8.53 17.36 18.11
CA ALA A 53 7.63 18.09 17.22
C ALA A 53 6.64 17.14 16.52
N ASN A 54 7.10 15.97 16.08
CA ASN A 54 6.25 14.95 15.46
C ASN A 54 5.31 14.30 16.47
N ILE A 55 5.76 14.05 17.69
CA ILE A 55 4.90 13.58 18.80
C ILE A 55 3.80 14.59 19.09
N ASN A 56 4.16 15.87 19.24
CA ASN A 56 3.18 16.95 19.45
C ASN A 56 2.19 17.08 18.31
N SER A 57 2.64 16.89 17.05
CA SER A 57 1.77 16.89 15.87
C SER A 57 0.70 15.80 15.92
N ILE A 58 1.07 14.56 16.33
CA ILE A 58 0.08 13.48 16.52
C ILE A 58 -0.90 13.80 17.62
N ILE A 59 -0.41 14.26 18.79
CA ILE A 59 -1.26 14.62 19.92
C ILE A 59 -2.27 15.69 19.48
N TYR A 60 -1.78 16.74 18.83
CA TYR A 60 -2.64 17.81 18.31
C TYR A 60 -3.68 17.27 17.33
N GLU A 61 -3.27 16.43 16.36
CA GLU A 61 -4.18 15.82 15.40
C GLU A 61 -5.29 15.01 16.09
N LYS A 62 -4.94 14.24 17.12
CA LYS A 62 -5.90 13.40 17.86
C LYS A 62 -6.81 14.18 18.81
N CYS A 63 -6.46 15.42 19.14
CA CYS A 63 -7.30 16.33 19.91
C CYS A 63 -8.26 17.17 19.03
N GLN A 64 -8.13 17.14 17.71
CA GLN A 64 -9.03 17.83 16.79
C GLN A 64 -10.24 16.94 16.44
N PRO A 65 -11.36 17.51 16.00
CA PRO A 65 -12.45 16.72 15.41
C PRO A 65 -11.99 15.90 14.21
N VAL A 66 -12.63 14.77 13.98
CA VAL A 66 -12.37 13.95 12.79
C VAL A 66 -12.59 14.79 11.53
N LYS A 67 -11.55 14.99 10.75
CA LYS A 67 -11.68 15.64 9.45
C LYS A 67 -12.18 14.62 8.43
N ILE A 68 -13.44 14.68 8.11
CA ILE A 68 -14.02 13.99 6.97
C ILE A 68 -13.60 14.82 5.75
N ARG A 69 -12.78 14.25 4.88
CA ARG A 69 -12.33 14.98 3.68
C ARG A 69 -13.52 15.19 2.75
N SER A 70 -13.81 16.45 2.42
CA SER A 70 -14.79 16.78 1.38
C SER A 70 -14.30 16.23 0.02
N ASN A 71 -15.26 15.93 -0.86
CA ASN A 71 -15.04 15.33 -2.19
C ASN A 71 -14.29 16.21 -3.22
N SER A 72 -13.60 17.27 -2.82
CA SER A 72 -12.74 18.02 -3.75
C SER A 72 -11.45 17.23 -4.01
N VAL A 73 -11.44 16.49 -5.10
CA VAL A 73 -10.25 15.73 -5.54
C VAL A 73 -9.28 16.70 -6.21
N ASN A 74 -8.15 16.96 -5.55
CA ASN A 74 -7.05 17.64 -6.24
C ASN A 74 -6.29 16.59 -7.08
N ILE A 75 -6.62 16.52 -8.37
CA ILE A 75 -6.08 15.55 -9.34
C ILE A 75 -4.56 15.68 -9.59
N THR A 76 -3.96 16.82 -9.21
CA THR A 76 -2.51 17.05 -9.37
C THR A 76 -1.70 16.75 -8.11
N SER A 77 -2.35 16.31 -7.02
CA SER A 77 -1.65 15.99 -5.78
C SER A 77 -0.87 14.67 -5.86
N ALA A 78 0.26 14.60 -5.16
CA ALA A 78 1.02 13.36 -5.02
C ALA A 78 0.18 12.21 -4.43
N PHE A 79 -0.83 12.53 -3.62
CA PHE A 79 -1.78 11.56 -3.06
C PHE A 79 -2.71 11.00 -4.14
N HIS A 80 -3.18 11.83 -5.08
CA HIS A 80 -3.98 11.38 -6.21
C HIS A 80 -3.16 10.48 -7.14
N ASN A 81 -1.91 10.85 -7.42
CA ASN A 81 -0.99 10.01 -8.20
C ASN A 81 -0.76 8.63 -7.57
N GLY A 82 -0.61 8.56 -6.24
CA GLY A 82 -0.53 7.29 -5.51
C GLY A 82 -1.72 6.40 -5.86
N HIS A 83 -2.93 6.89 -5.70
CA HIS A 83 -4.16 6.14 -5.99
C HIS A 83 -4.35 5.80 -7.48
N LYS A 84 -3.93 6.70 -8.38
CA LYS A 84 -4.02 6.48 -9.83
C LYS A 84 -3.19 5.28 -10.25
N TYR A 85 -1.99 5.14 -9.70
CA TYR A 85 -1.00 4.16 -10.17
C TYR A 85 -0.91 2.89 -9.30
N GLU A 86 -1.49 2.89 -8.10
CA GLU A 86 -1.47 1.73 -7.20
C GLU A 86 -2.01 0.45 -7.88
N PRO A 87 -3.17 0.46 -8.59
CA PRO A 87 -3.64 -0.73 -9.29
C PRO A 87 -2.68 -1.24 -10.38
N LEU A 88 -1.97 -0.34 -11.06
CA LEU A 88 -0.95 -0.72 -12.04
C LEU A 88 0.27 -1.35 -11.38
N SER A 89 0.66 -0.86 -10.22
CA SER A 89 1.75 -1.43 -9.42
C SER A 89 1.39 -2.83 -8.95
N VAL A 90 0.15 -3.05 -8.49
CA VAL A 90 -0.36 -4.38 -8.14
C VAL A 90 -0.31 -5.31 -9.37
N LEU A 91 -0.86 -4.87 -10.50
CA LEU A 91 -0.87 -5.67 -11.73
C LEU A 91 0.56 -6.02 -12.20
N TRP A 92 1.48 -5.07 -12.11
CA TRP A 92 2.89 -5.31 -12.42
C TRP A 92 3.47 -6.38 -11.49
N TYR A 93 3.23 -6.25 -10.19
CA TYR A 93 3.72 -7.18 -9.17
C TYR A 93 3.15 -8.59 -9.36
N GLU A 94 1.84 -8.72 -9.61
CA GLU A 94 1.20 -10.01 -9.87
C GLU A 94 1.79 -10.72 -11.10
N ASN A 95 2.02 -9.98 -12.18
CA ASN A 95 2.62 -10.52 -13.39
C ASN A 95 4.09 -10.92 -13.20
N GLU A 96 4.87 -10.08 -12.49
CA GLU A 96 6.32 -10.31 -12.30
C GLU A 96 6.58 -11.54 -11.43
N TYR A 97 5.76 -11.72 -10.38
CA TYR A 97 5.95 -12.80 -9.42
C TYR A 97 4.96 -13.96 -9.59
N ASN A 98 4.15 -13.95 -10.64
CA ASN A 98 3.12 -14.95 -10.91
C ASN A 98 2.27 -15.25 -9.67
N THR A 99 1.77 -14.20 -9.02
CA THR A 99 0.98 -14.25 -7.78
C THR A 99 -0.37 -13.55 -7.95
N ASN A 100 -1.18 -13.57 -6.91
CA ASN A 100 -2.41 -12.78 -6.81
C ASN A 100 -2.40 -12.01 -5.49
N VAL A 101 -2.77 -10.74 -5.55
CA VAL A 101 -2.85 -9.84 -4.41
C VAL A 101 -4.30 -9.66 -4.01
N GLY A 102 -4.64 -10.06 -2.79
CA GLY A 102 -5.96 -9.82 -2.21
C GLY A 102 -6.00 -8.46 -1.53
N GLU A 103 -7.10 -7.75 -1.69
CA GLU A 103 -7.39 -6.50 -1.00
C GLU A 103 -7.92 -6.77 0.40
N PHE A 104 -7.40 -6.03 1.37
CA PHE A 104 -7.83 -6.07 2.77
C PHE A 104 -7.92 -4.65 3.31
N GLY A 105 -8.86 -4.42 4.20
CA GLY A 105 -9.07 -3.13 4.83
C GLY A 105 -8.10 -2.83 5.97
N CYS A 106 -8.46 -1.84 6.77
CA CYS A 106 -7.72 -1.48 7.96
C CYS A 106 -8.24 -2.29 9.16
N ILE A 107 -7.37 -3.02 9.83
CA ILE A 107 -7.71 -3.81 11.02
C ILE A 107 -7.05 -3.27 12.29
N LYS A 108 -7.58 -3.67 13.45
CA LYS A 108 -7.00 -3.41 14.78
C LYS A 108 -6.06 -4.54 15.16
N HIS A 109 -4.95 -4.20 15.79
CA HIS A 109 -4.09 -5.20 16.41
C HIS A 109 -4.84 -6.03 17.45
N LYS A 110 -4.52 -7.32 17.53
CA LYS A 110 -5.20 -8.28 18.42
C LYS A 110 -5.19 -7.85 19.88
N ASN A 111 -4.05 -7.41 20.38
CA ASN A 111 -3.86 -7.02 21.79
C ASN A 111 -3.89 -5.50 21.98
N TYR A 112 -3.29 -4.72 21.11
CA TYR A 112 -3.17 -3.27 21.20
C TYR A 112 -4.23 -2.58 20.32
N LYS A 113 -5.46 -2.45 20.83
CA LYS A 113 -6.63 -1.99 20.05
C LYS A 113 -6.49 -0.57 19.48
N TRP A 114 -5.55 0.21 20.00
CA TRP A 114 -5.17 1.52 19.49
C TRP A 114 -4.26 1.45 18.26
N LEU A 115 -3.60 0.31 17.99
CA LEU A 115 -2.71 0.11 16.84
C LEU A 115 -3.48 -0.46 15.67
N ARG A 116 -3.28 0.08 14.47
CA ARG A 116 -4.03 -0.28 13.25
C ARG A 116 -3.14 -0.32 12.04
N ALA A 117 -3.46 -1.18 11.11
CA ALA A 117 -2.75 -1.29 9.84
C ALA A 117 -3.67 -1.68 8.69
N SER A 118 -3.33 -1.13 7.51
CA SER A 118 -3.90 -1.49 6.22
C SER A 118 -2.74 -1.62 5.26
N PRO A 119 -2.35 -2.82 4.83
CA PRO A 119 -1.41 -3.00 3.73
C PRO A 119 -2.08 -2.63 2.40
N ASP A 120 -1.31 -2.41 1.36
CA ASP A 120 -1.84 -2.22 0.02
C ASP A 120 -2.29 -3.56 -0.61
N GLY A 121 -1.88 -4.68 -0.02
CA GLY A 121 -2.38 -6.00 -0.33
C GLY A 121 -1.70 -7.13 0.43
N ILE A 122 -2.21 -8.33 0.25
CA ILE A 122 -1.61 -9.57 0.77
C ILE A 122 -1.59 -10.61 -0.35
N ASN A 123 -0.47 -11.31 -0.53
CA ASN A 123 -0.37 -12.39 -1.50
C ASN A 123 -1.25 -13.57 -1.10
N ILE A 124 -2.21 -13.94 -1.96
CA ILE A 124 -3.22 -14.96 -1.69
C ILE A 124 -3.12 -16.21 -2.56
N LYS A 125 -2.13 -16.31 -3.43
CA LYS A 125 -1.91 -17.48 -4.28
C LYS A 125 -1.13 -18.55 -3.52
N LYS A 126 -1.80 -19.62 -3.08
CA LYS A 126 -1.27 -20.66 -2.17
C LYS A 126 -0.05 -21.44 -2.68
N ASP A 127 0.04 -21.64 -3.98
CA ASP A 127 1.15 -22.33 -4.65
C ASP A 127 2.35 -21.43 -4.97
N ASN A 128 2.32 -20.19 -4.49
CA ASN A 128 3.38 -19.21 -4.68
C ASN A 128 4.23 -19.09 -3.40
N PRO A 129 5.58 -18.99 -3.50
CA PRO A 129 6.45 -18.81 -2.34
C PRO A 129 6.22 -17.49 -1.59
N ARG A 130 5.44 -16.55 -2.16
CA ARG A 130 5.06 -15.29 -1.53
C ARG A 130 3.72 -15.37 -0.80
N TYR A 131 3.09 -16.54 -0.69
CA TYR A 131 1.80 -16.70 -0.03
C TYR A 131 1.80 -16.16 1.40
N GLY A 132 0.86 -15.27 1.73
CA GLY A 132 0.77 -14.59 3.02
C GLY A 132 1.70 -13.37 3.17
N ARG A 133 2.53 -13.05 2.18
CA ARG A 133 3.40 -11.88 2.23
C ARG A 133 2.59 -10.61 2.01
N LEU A 134 2.75 -9.64 2.90
CA LEU A 134 2.17 -8.30 2.76
C LEU A 134 2.81 -7.57 1.58
N LEU A 135 2.10 -6.62 1.01
CA LEU A 135 2.58 -5.72 -0.02
C LEU A 135 2.37 -4.27 0.42
N GLU A 136 3.43 -3.48 0.36
CA GLU A 136 3.39 -2.03 0.54
C GLU A 136 3.92 -1.35 -0.71
N ILE A 137 3.12 -0.46 -1.29
CA ILE A 137 3.38 0.20 -2.57
C ILE A 137 3.64 1.68 -2.35
N LYS A 138 4.64 2.20 -3.05
CA LYS A 138 4.89 3.64 -3.17
C LYS A 138 5.07 4.02 -4.64
N ASN A 139 4.34 5.03 -5.08
CA ASN A 139 4.43 5.61 -6.42
C ASN A 139 5.04 7.02 -6.33
N PRO A 140 6.37 7.16 -6.10
CA PRO A 140 7.00 8.46 -6.03
C PRO A 140 7.00 9.14 -7.41
N THR A 141 6.76 10.46 -7.45
CA THR A 141 6.75 11.26 -8.67
C THR A 141 8.11 11.88 -9.01
N THR A 142 8.89 12.21 -8.00
CA THR A 142 10.13 12.98 -8.17
C THR A 142 11.36 12.34 -7.53
N ARG A 143 11.16 11.36 -6.65
CA ARG A 143 12.26 10.71 -5.94
C ARG A 143 12.91 9.63 -6.78
N VAL A 144 14.25 9.58 -6.76
CA VAL A 144 15.01 8.46 -7.32
C VAL A 144 14.79 7.21 -6.44
N ILE A 145 14.47 6.09 -7.05
CA ILE A 145 14.35 4.80 -6.39
C ILE A 145 15.75 4.27 -6.09
N SER A 146 16.05 4.03 -4.82
CA SER A 146 17.35 3.51 -4.36
C SER A 146 17.32 2.02 -4.02
N GLY A 147 16.14 1.40 -4.01
CA GLY A 147 15.93 0.02 -3.53
C GLY A 147 15.96 -0.11 -2.00
N ILE A 148 16.18 0.98 -1.28
CA ILE A 148 16.19 1.01 0.18
C ILE A 148 15.01 1.84 0.67
N PRO A 149 14.07 1.27 1.43
CA PRO A 149 12.92 2.00 1.95
C PRO A 149 13.39 3.08 2.94
N LYS A 150 12.73 4.24 2.92
CA LYS A 150 12.91 5.25 3.96
C LYS A 150 12.52 4.70 5.32
N LYS A 151 13.08 5.27 6.39
CA LYS A 151 12.84 4.82 7.77
C LYS A 151 11.36 4.78 8.14
N ASP A 152 10.57 5.76 7.72
CA ASP A 152 9.13 5.81 7.95
C ASP A 152 8.38 4.68 7.24
N TYR A 153 8.74 4.33 6.01
CA TYR A 153 8.18 3.20 5.28
C TYR A 153 8.60 1.85 5.89
N TRP A 154 9.86 1.75 6.33
CA TRP A 154 10.33 0.57 7.04
C TRP A 154 9.54 0.33 8.34
N ILE A 155 9.33 1.39 9.14
CA ILE A 155 8.52 1.33 10.36
C ILE A 155 7.08 0.94 10.02
N GLN A 156 6.50 1.52 8.95
CA GLN A 156 5.15 1.19 8.48
C GLN A 156 5.02 -0.31 8.22
N MET A 157 5.94 -0.90 7.47
CA MET A 157 5.92 -2.34 7.16
C MET A 157 6.08 -3.21 8.41
N GLN A 158 6.97 -2.85 9.34
CA GLN A 158 7.12 -3.59 10.60
C GLN A 158 5.82 -3.61 11.41
N ILE A 159 5.12 -2.48 11.48
CA ILE A 159 3.83 -2.37 12.16
C ILE A 159 2.73 -3.11 11.41
N GLN A 160 2.76 -3.13 10.09
CA GLN A 160 1.83 -3.93 9.30
C GLN A 160 2.02 -5.42 9.61
N MET A 161 3.25 -5.92 9.59
CA MET A 161 3.55 -7.34 9.93
C MET A 161 3.08 -7.67 11.35
N GLU A 162 3.34 -6.81 12.32
CA GLU A 162 2.90 -6.99 13.72
C GLU A 162 1.37 -7.05 13.83
N VAL A 163 0.65 -6.13 13.19
CA VAL A 163 -0.83 -6.05 13.27
C VAL A 163 -1.50 -7.23 12.56
N TRP A 164 -0.93 -7.69 11.45
CA TRP A 164 -1.44 -8.78 10.64
C TRP A 164 -0.91 -10.16 11.07
N ASP A 165 0.01 -10.19 12.03
CA ASP A 165 0.67 -11.43 12.49
C ASP A 165 1.25 -12.25 11.31
N LEU A 166 1.81 -11.54 10.31
CA LEU A 166 2.46 -12.09 9.13
C LEU A 166 3.94 -11.71 9.11
N ASP A 167 4.78 -12.62 8.62
CA ASP A 167 6.23 -12.56 8.86
C ASP A 167 7.01 -11.80 7.78
N GLU A 168 6.39 -11.53 6.63
CA GLU A 168 7.08 -10.93 5.48
C GLU A 168 6.25 -9.81 4.84
N CYS A 169 6.95 -8.79 4.36
CA CYS A 169 6.36 -7.69 3.59
C CYS A 169 7.27 -7.35 2.41
N ASP A 170 6.71 -7.35 1.21
CA ASP A 170 7.38 -6.84 0.03
C ASP A 170 7.14 -5.33 -0.09
N PHE A 171 8.22 -4.59 -0.34
CA PHE A 171 8.17 -3.16 -0.59
C PHE A 171 8.36 -2.89 -2.08
N LEU A 172 7.34 -2.33 -2.72
CA LEU A 172 7.35 -2.02 -4.14
C LEU A 172 7.37 -0.51 -4.38
N GLU A 173 8.40 -0.03 -5.05
CA GLU A 173 8.45 1.35 -5.54
C GLU A 173 8.40 1.35 -7.07
N THR A 174 7.43 2.07 -7.64
CA THR A 174 7.26 2.23 -9.07
C THR A 174 7.14 3.69 -9.46
N VAL A 175 7.78 4.08 -10.55
CA VAL A 175 7.65 5.42 -11.14
C VAL A 175 6.94 5.29 -12.47
N PHE A 176 5.84 6.01 -12.59
CA PHE A 176 5.09 6.12 -13.84
C PHE A 176 5.27 7.52 -14.44
N LYS A 177 5.28 7.57 -15.76
CA LYS A 177 5.27 8.81 -16.53
C LYS A 177 4.10 8.79 -17.49
N ASP A 178 3.31 9.83 -17.50
CA ASP A 178 2.26 10.00 -18.50
C ASP A 178 2.89 10.48 -19.81
N TYR A 179 2.37 10.01 -20.93
CA TYR A 179 2.65 10.59 -22.24
C TYR A 179 1.88 11.92 -22.36
N GLU A 180 2.45 12.89 -23.08
CA GLU A 180 1.82 14.19 -23.30
C GLU A 180 0.53 14.07 -24.14
N ASN A 181 0.50 13.10 -25.05
CA ASN A 181 -0.63 12.85 -25.94
C ASN A 181 -0.57 11.43 -26.52
N GLU A 182 -1.61 11.06 -27.26
CA GLU A 182 -1.75 9.77 -27.90
C GLU A 182 -0.68 9.53 -28.98
N GLU A 183 -0.28 10.57 -29.71
CA GLU A 183 0.75 10.46 -30.76
C GLU A 183 2.10 10.07 -30.13
N ALA A 184 2.49 10.70 -29.03
CA ALA A 184 3.71 10.34 -28.29
C ALA A 184 3.68 8.88 -27.78
N PHE A 185 2.51 8.43 -27.31
CA PHE A 185 2.32 7.04 -26.90
C PHE A 185 2.47 6.06 -28.07
N ASN A 186 1.84 6.35 -29.21
CA ASN A 186 1.84 5.48 -30.39
C ASN A 186 3.24 5.38 -31.03
N ASN A 187 4.01 6.47 -30.98
CA ASN A 187 5.36 6.54 -31.57
C ASN A 187 6.46 5.94 -30.69
N ASP A 188 6.20 5.62 -29.42
CA ASP A 188 7.18 5.04 -28.52
C ASP A 188 7.13 3.50 -28.53
N GLY A 189 7.86 2.89 -29.48
CA GLY A 189 7.96 1.45 -29.66
C GLY A 189 6.90 0.86 -30.59
N GLU A 190 7.12 -0.38 -30.97
CA GLU A 190 6.32 -1.09 -31.98
C GLU A 190 5.01 -1.67 -31.46
N THR A 191 4.82 -1.72 -30.13
CA THR A 191 3.66 -2.34 -29.49
C THR A 191 2.98 -1.39 -28.50
N TYR A 192 1.69 -1.65 -28.20
CA TYR A 192 0.96 -0.92 -27.15
C TYR A 192 1.40 -1.28 -25.72
N THR A 193 2.27 -2.26 -25.55
CA THR A 193 2.65 -2.79 -24.23
C THR A 193 4.09 -2.51 -23.84
N ARG A 194 4.93 -2.08 -24.81
CA ARG A 194 6.35 -1.80 -24.59
C ARG A 194 6.79 -0.52 -25.27
N THR A 195 7.61 0.27 -24.56
CA THR A 195 8.32 1.42 -25.13
C THR A 195 9.47 0.97 -26.02
N ALA A 196 10.04 1.88 -26.81
CA ALA A 196 11.26 1.63 -27.59
C ALA A 196 12.44 1.16 -26.70
N MET A 197 12.48 1.56 -25.43
CA MET A 197 13.47 1.11 -24.44
C MET A 197 13.09 -0.21 -23.73
N GLY A 198 12.01 -0.88 -24.15
CA GLY A 198 11.55 -2.13 -23.54
C GLY A 198 10.79 -1.99 -22.22
N LEU A 199 10.54 -0.78 -21.74
CA LEU A 199 9.73 -0.54 -20.55
C LEU A 199 8.26 -0.87 -20.81
N ARG A 200 7.52 -1.24 -19.78
CA ARG A 200 6.07 -1.48 -19.91
C ARG A 200 5.34 -0.14 -20.10
N LYS A 201 4.38 -0.12 -21.02
CA LYS A 201 3.46 0.99 -21.22
C LYS A 201 2.03 0.50 -21.34
N GLY A 202 1.06 1.39 -21.22
CA GLY A 202 -0.36 1.05 -21.31
C GLY A 202 -1.25 2.29 -21.16
N ILE A 203 -2.55 2.05 -21.09
CA ILE A 203 -3.59 3.08 -20.99
C ILE A 203 -4.34 2.86 -19.67
N ILE A 204 -4.59 3.94 -18.93
CA ILE A 204 -5.44 3.96 -17.75
C ILE A 204 -6.77 4.58 -18.14
N ILE A 205 -7.86 3.85 -17.91
CA ILE A 205 -9.22 4.34 -18.08
C ILE A 205 -9.84 4.52 -16.70
N GLN A 206 -10.22 5.75 -16.34
CA GLN A 206 -10.88 6.04 -15.08
C GLN A 206 -12.36 6.37 -15.35
N PHE A 207 -13.23 5.71 -14.62
CA PHE A 207 -14.66 5.99 -14.60
C PHE A 207 -14.99 6.80 -13.34
N TYR A 208 -15.78 7.86 -13.49
CA TYR A 208 -16.21 8.76 -12.41
C TYR A 208 -17.70 8.60 -12.13
#